data_53c40cc984a2e26b7b7d0d92641eba98
#
_entry.id   53c40cc984a2e26b7b7d0d92641eba98
#
_cell.length_a   1.000
_cell.length_b   1.000
_cell.length_c   1.000
_cell.angle_alpha   90.00
_cell.angle_beta   90.00
_cell.angle_gamma   90.00
#
_symmetry.space_group_name_H-M   'P 1'
#
loop_
_entity.id
_entity.type
_entity.pdbx_description
1 polymer ?
#
loop_
_entity_poly.entity_id
_entity_poly.type
_entity_poly.pdbx_seq_one_letter_code
_entity_poly.pdbx_strand_id
1 'polypeptide(L)' 'MRKYRCQEELETVICNCCGKKMIVKNGILREGAIHIDHAWDYFSEKDGEIHHLDLCENCYDEIISGFRITVEKEPAVEMI' A
#
# COMPACT_ATOMS: atom_id res chain seq x y z
N MET A 1 2.81 -4.02 5.24
CA MET A 1 4.13 -4.24 5.87
C MET A 1 5.05 -4.97 4.91
N ARG A 2 6.23 -4.45 4.74
CA ARG A 2 7.22 -5.03 3.82
C ARG A 2 8.47 -5.45 4.54
N LYS A 3 9.05 -6.55 4.10
CA LYS A 3 10.34 -7.03 4.59
C LYS A 3 11.28 -7.20 3.42
N TYR A 4 12.54 -6.85 3.62
CA TYR A 4 13.56 -6.90 2.58
C TYR A 4 14.67 -7.87 2.98
N ARG A 5 15.29 -8.46 1.97
CA ARG A 5 16.50 -9.26 2.17
C ARG A 5 17.71 -8.34 2.26
N CYS A 6 18.87 -8.94 2.54
CA CYS A 6 20.13 -8.25 2.32
C CYS A 6 20.14 -7.69 0.90
N GLN A 7 20.72 -6.53 0.65
CA GLN A 7 20.76 -5.87 -0.64
C GLN A 7 19.44 -5.26 -1.08
N GLU A 8 18.55 -5.02 -0.10
CA GLU A 8 17.30 -4.30 -0.32
C GLU A 8 16.32 -4.96 -1.30
N GLU A 9 16.47 -6.27 -1.53
CA GLU A 9 15.53 -7.00 -2.37
C GLU A 9 14.25 -7.29 -1.57
N LEU A 10 13.09 -6.96 -2.16
CA LEU A 10 11.80 -7.19 -1.52
C LEU A 10 11.58 -8.69 -1.33
N GLU A 11 11.32 -9.09 -0.09
CA GLU A 11 11.09 -10.50 0.24
C GLU A 11 9.65 -10.81 0.59
N THR A 12 9.03 -9.97 1.42
CA THR A 12 7.69 -10.24 1.94
C THR A 12 6.88 -8.97 1.96
N VAL A 13 5.62 -9.07 1.55
CA VAL A 13 4.64 -7.99 1.69
C VAL A 13 3.42 -8.55 2.39
N ILE A 14 3.01 -7.92 3.48
CA ILE A 14 1.87 -8.35 4.27
C ILE A 14 0.89 -7.19 4.36
N CYS A 15 -0.39 -7.48 4.08
CA CYS A 15 -1.44 -6.48 4.23
C CYS A 15 -1.57 -6.07 5.69
N ASN A 16 -1.49 -4.78 5.96
CA ASN A 16 -1.61 -4.28 7.33
C ASN A 16 -3.03 -4.41 7.88
N CYS A 17 -4.02 -4.54 7.02
CA CYS A 17 -5.41 -4.62 7.43
C CYS A 17 -5.82 -6.06 7.78
N CYS A 18 -5.62 -7.01 6.88
CA CYS A 18 -6.08 -8.38 7.07
C CYS A 18 -4.98 -9.39 7.40
N GLY A 19 -3.72 -8.99 7.30
CA GLY A 19 -2.61 -9.88 7.60
C GLY A 19 -2.24 -10.85 6.49
N LYS A 20 -2.88 -10.74 5.33
CA LYS A 20 -2.59 -11.61 4.20
C LYS A 20 -1.16 -11.42 3.70
N LYS A 21 -0.47 -12.53 3.48
CA LYS A 21 0.86 -12.49 2.88
C LYS A 21 0.70 -12.48 1.36
N MET A 22 1.13 -11.41 0.73
CA MET A 22 0.99 -11.25 -0.71
C MET A 22 2.12 -11.93 -1.46
N ILE A 23 1.87 -12.25 -2.73
CA ILE A 23 2.81 -13.01 -3.54
C ILE A 23 3.96 -12.13 -4.03
N VAL A 24 5.19 -12.50 -3.65
CA VAL A 24 6.40 -11.83 -4.10
C VAL A 24 7.30 -12.87 -4.75
N LYS A 25 7.73 -12.60 -5.97
CA LYS A 25 8.66 -13.48 -6.70
C LYS A 25 9.77 -12.64 -7.30
N ASN A 26 11.00 -13.09 -7.09
CA ASN A 26 12.19 -12.40 -7.63
C ASN A 26 12.23 -10.92 -7.27
N GLY A 27 11.85 -10.58 -6.03
CA GLY A 27 11.86 -9.22 -5.55
C GLY A 27 10.72 -8.36 -6.06
N ILE A 28 9.76 -8.94 -6.76
CA ILE A 28 8.65 -8.20 -7.38
C ILE A 28 7.32 -8.68 -6.80
N LEU A 29 6.51 -7.72 -6.35
CA LEU A 29 5.14 -8.00 -5.89
C LEU A 29 4.29 -8.37 -7.11
N ARG A 30 3.62 -9.51 -7.03
CA ARG A 30 2.89 -10.11 -8.16
C ARG A 30 1.38 -10.07 -8.02
N GLU A 31 0.85 -9.21 -7.17
CA GLU A 31 -0.60 -9.05 -7.09
C GLU A 31 -0.95 -7.61 -6.80
N GLY A 32 -2.22 -7.27 -7.01
CA GLY A 32 -2.71 -5.91 -6.79
C GLY A 32 -2.61 -5.52 -5.32
N ALA A 33 -1.99 -4.38 -5.07
CA ALA A 33 -1.81 -3.87 -3.72
C ALA A 33 -1.56 -2.39 -3.77
N ILE A 34 -1.78 -1.73 -2.64
CA ILE A 34 -1.45 -0.32 -2.50
C ILE A 34 -0.43 -0.16 -1.39
N HIS A 35 0.59 0.67 -1.65
CA HIS A 35 1.62 0.98 -0.67
C HIS A 35 1.58 2.46 -0.37
N ILE A 36 1.50 2.79 0.91
CA ILE A 36 1.41 4.18 1.34
C ILE A 36 2.55 4.51 2.28
N ASP A 37 3.26 5.59 1.96
CA ASP A 37 4.24 6.20 2.85
C ASP A 37 3.78 7.63 3.04
N HIS A 38 3.47 8.02 4.26
CA HIS A 38 3.00 9.36 4.53
C HIS A 38 3.75 9.99 5.70
N ALA A 39 4.34 11.14 5.43
CA ALA A 39 4.99 11.94 6.45
C ALA A 39 4.00 13.00 6.92
N TRP A 40 3.63 12.92 8.19
CA TRP A 40 2.71 13.89 8.79
C TRP A 40 3.43 15.22 9.00
N ASP A 41 2.75 16.30 8.68
CA ASP A 41 3.37 17.62 8.66
C ASP A 41 3.04 18.44 9.92
N TYR A 42 3.47 19.69 9.87
CA TYR A 42 3.39 20.62 10.99
C TYR A 42 1.96 20.81 11.54
N PHE A 43 0.96 20.72 10.69
CA PHE A 43 -0.42 20.95 11.11
C PHE A 43 -1.11 19.70 11.66
N SER A 44 -0.42 18.57 11.65
CA SER A 44 -0.95 17.33 12.17
C SER A 44 -0.52 17.13 13.62
N GLU A 45 -1.36 16.45 14.41
CA GLU A 45 -0.98 16.03 15.75
C GLU A 45 0.12 14.99 15.74
N LYS A 46 0.38 14.40 14.57
CA LYS A 46 1.41 13.38 14.35
C LYS A 46 2.66 13.93 13.69
N ASP A 47 2.87 15.25 13.78
CA ASP A 47 4.04 15.88 13.22
C ASP A 47 5.32 15.16 13.66
N GLY A 48 6.17 14.85 12.70
CA GLY A 48 7.41 14.11 12.96
C GLY A 48 7.28 12.60 12.80
N GLU A 49 6.07 12.09 12.52
CA GLU A 49 5.86 10.66 12.28
C GLU A 49 5.71 10.36 10.79
N ILE A 50 6.26 9.24 10.36
CA ILE A 50 6.08 8.75 9.01
C ILE A 50 5.37 7.41 9.10
N HIS A 51 4.24 7.27 8.46
CA HIS A 51 3.45 6.05 8.49
C HIS A 51 3.63 5.28 7.19
N HIS A 52 3.90 3.99 7.31
CA HIS A 52 4.05 3.09 6.17
C HIS A 52 3.02 1.99 6.28
N LEU A 53 2.32 1.72 5.20
CA LEU A 53 1.38 0.60 5.19
C LEU A 53 1.20 0.02 3.81
N ASP A 54 0.79 -1.23 3.78
CA ASP A 54 0.44 -1.95 2.56
C ASP A 54 -0.95 -2.53 2.73
N LEU A 55 -1.76 -2.47 1.67
CA LEU A 55 -3.10 -3.04 1.67
C LEU A 55 -3.25 -3.93 0.45
N CYS A 56 -3.88 -5.09 0.63
CA CYS A 56 -4.22 -5.92 -0.51
C CYS A 56 -5.44 -5.31 -1.22
N GLU A 57 -5.68 -5.72 -2.44
CA GLU A 57 -6.76 -5.16 -3.24
C GLU A 57 -8.13 -5.31 -2.57
N ASN A 58 -8.40 -6.47 -1.96
CA ASN A 58 -9.67 -6.72 -1.29
C ASN A 58 -9.90 -5.76 -0.12
N CYS A 59 -8.87 -5.52 0.68
CA CYS A 59 -8.99 -4.57 1.80
C CYS A 59 -9.17 -3.15 1.31
N TYR A 60 -8.48 -2.78 0.25
CA TYR A 60 -8.68 -1.48 -0.38
C TYR A 60 -10.13 -1.30 -0.81
N ASP A 61 -10.68 -2.30 -1.50
CA ASP A 61 -12.07 -2.24 -1.97
C ASP A 61 -13.06 -2.10 -0.81
N GLU A 62 -12.83 -2.84 0.28
CA GLU A 62 -13.70 -2.74 1.45
C GLU A 62 -13.63 -1.36 2.10
N ILE A 63 -12.43 -0.81 2.21
CA ILE A 63 -12.24 0.50 2.85
C ILE A 63 -12.94 1.59 2.05
N ILE A 64 -12.75 1.62 0.73
CA ILE A 64 -13.35 2.67 -0.09
C ILE A 64 -14.85 2.51 -0.24
N SER A 65 -15.38 1.29 -0.05
CA SER A 65 -16.82 1.06 -0.12
C SER A 65 -17.58 1.81 0.97
N GLY A 66 -16.90 2.14 2.08
CA GLY A 66 -17.49 2.91 3.15
C GLY A 66 -17.33 4.42 3.00
N PHE A 67 -16.74 4.87 1.92
CA PHE A 67 -16.53 6.29 1.70
C PHE A 67 -17.84 6.99 1.36
N ARG A 68 -18.05 8.17 1.93
CA ARG A 68 -19.25 8.97 1.65
C ARG A 68 -19.22 9.48 0.22
N ILE A 69 -18.03 9.82 -0.28
CA ILE A 69 -17.84 10.28 -1.65
C ILE A 69 -16.96 9.24 -2.33
N THR A 70 -17.44 8.67 -3.43
CA THR A 70 -16.71 7.63 -4.14
C THR A 70 -15.38 8.12 -4.66
N VAL A 71 -14.42 7.19 -4.70
CA VAL A 71 -13.10 7.47 -5.25
C VAL A 71 -13.22 7.76 -6.75
N GLU A 72 -12.53 8.80 -7.19
CA GLU A 72 -12.48 9.11 -8.63
C GLU A 72 -11.62 8.08 -9.33
N LYS A 73 -12.13 7.56 -10.43
CA LYS A 73 -11.44 6.54 -11.22
C LYS A 73 -11.32 7.00 -12.66
N GLU A 74 -10.17 6.76 -13.22
CA GLU A 74 -9.95 7.04 -14.64
C GLU A 74 -9.10 5.95 -15.25
N PRO A 75 -9.24 5.68 -16.56
CA PRO A 75 -8.38 4.70 -17.21
C PRO A 75 -6.95 5.17 -17.20
N ALA A 76 -6.03 4.26 -16.86
CA ALA A 76 -4.61 4.57 -16.95
C ALA A 76 -4.23 4.64 -18.43
N VAL A 77 -3.52 5.69 -18.82
CA VAL A 77 -3.02 5.84 -20.18
C VAL A 77 -1.58 5.35 -20.22
N GLU A 78 -1.35 4.28 -20.97
CA GLU A 78 0.01 3.79 -21.11
C GLU A 78 0.76 4.62 -22.14
N MET A 79 1.88 5.15 -21.70
CA MET A 79 2.79 5.91 -22.56
C MET A 79 3.80 4.94 -23.13
N ILE A 80 3.51 4.42 -24.28
CA ILE A 80 4.40 3.48 -24.94
C ILE A 80 5.23 4.17 -26.01
#